data_93b246136c3f4846bcbc45ddc262bd70
#
_entry.id   93b246136c3f4846bcbc45ddc262bd70
#
_cell.length_a   1.000
_cell.length_b   1.000
_cell.length_c   1.000
_cell.angle_alpha   90.00
_cell.angle_beta   90.00
_cell.angle_gamma   90.00
#
_symmetry.space_group_name_H-M   'P 1'
#
loop_
_entity.id
_entity.type
_entity.pdbx_description
1 polymer ?
#
loop_
_entity_poly.entity_id
_entity_poly.type
_entity_poly.pdbx_seq_one_letter_code
_entity_poly.pdbx_strand_id
1 'polypeptide(L)'
;MHIGIAGNIGCGKTTLTKMLAKHYGWTPKFESVAHNPYLEDYYKDIERWTYNLETYFLAQRFQDVLDIAKSDDVIIQDRTILEGVHIFVANNKAMGNMSDRDYETYMHLFRLMMSMVKKPDMLIYLKSSVPHLVSQIQKRGRDYEKSISIEYLNNLNERYDKWIEEY
;
A
#
# COMPACT_ATOMS: atom_id res chain seq x y z
N MET A 1 -7.45 5.77 -18.11
CA MET A 1 -7.44 6.64 -16.90
C MET A 1 -7.14 5.79 -15.68
N HIS A 2 -6.23 6.23 -14.79
CA HIS A 2 -5.83 5.50 -13.58
C HIS A 2 -6.29 6.25 -12.32
N ILE A 3 -7.16 5.60 -11.52
CA ILE A 3 -7.66 6.12 -10.25
C ILE A 3 -7.09 5.26 -9.11
N GLY A 4 -6.35 5.87 -8.19
CA GLY A 4 -5.81 5.20 -7.01
C GLY A 4 -6.71 5.39 -5.79
N ILE A 5 -6.95 4.32 -5.02
CA ILE A 5 -7.60 4.38 -3.71
C ILE A 5 -6.55 4.18 -2.63
N ALA A 6 -6.28 5.23 -1.88
CA ALA A 6 -5.30 5.26 -0.80
C ALA A 6 -5.96 5.24 0.58
N GLY A 7 -5.25 4.72 1.56
CA GLY A 7 -5.69 4.71 2.95
C GLY A 7 -5.13 3.57 3.77
N ASN A 8 -5.24 3.68 5.08
CA ASN A 8 -4.65 2.77 6.04
C ASN A 8 -5.25 1.34 5.97
N ILE A 9 -4.62 0.38 6.65
CA ILE A 9 -5.10 -0.99 6.79
C ILE A 9 -6.47 -0.96 7.47
N GLY A 10 -7.47 -1.63 6.87
CA GLY A 10 -8.83 -1.69 7.43
C GLY A 10 -9.76 -0.51 7.11
N CYS A 11 -9.32 0.53 6.39
CA CYS A 11 -10.15 1.71 6.10
C CYS A 11 -11.24 1.49 5.03
N GLY A 12 -11.32 0.31 4.40
CA GLY A 12 -12.40 -0.01 3.44
C GLY A 12 -12.06 0.18 1.96
N LYS A 13 -10.77 0.35 1.59
CA LYS A 13 -10.35 0.54 0.19
C LYS A 13 -10.95 -0.47 -0.78
N THR A 14 -10.80 -1.76 -0.48
CA THR A 14 -11.29 -2.85 -1.34
C THR A 14 -12.82 -2.78 -1.54
N THR A 15 -13.55 -2.41 -0.50
CA THR A 15 -15.01 -2.24 -0.57
C THR A 15 -15.37 -1.08 -1.49
N LEU A 16 -14.73 0.08 -1.29
CA LEU A 16 -14.97 1.26 -2.14
C LEU A 16 -14.58 0.99 -3.59
N THR A 17 -13.42 0.35 -3.83
CA THR A 17 -12.98 -0.04 -5.18
C THR A 17 -14.03 -0.90 -5.88
N LYS A 18 -14.58 -1.91 -5.21
CA LYS A 18 -15.66 -2.76 -5.76
C LYS A 18 -16.93 -1.97 -6.06
N MET A 19 -17.33 -1.08 -5.16
CA MET A 19 -18.55 -0.28 -5.33
C MET A 19 -18.44 0.69 -6.50
N LEU A 20 -17.35 1.43 -6.60
CA LEU A 20 -17.13 2.38 -7.68
C LEU A 20 -16.95 1.67 -9.03
N ALA A 21 -16.18 0.58 -9.08
CA ALA A 21 -16.01 -0.24 -10.27
C ALA A 21 -17.37 -0.72 -10.80
N LYS A 22 -18.23 -1.25 -9.92
CA LYS A 22 -19.56 -1.73 -10.28
C LYS A 22 -20.48 -0.58 -10.74
N HIS A 23 -20.44 0.56 -10.05
CA HIS A 23 -21.34 1.70 -10.34
C HIS A 23 -21.04 2.37 -11.66
N TYR A 24 -19.74 2.57 -11.95
CA TYR A 24 -19.30 3.30 -13.15
C TYR A 24 -18.87 2.40 -14.31
N GLY A 25 -18.87 1.08 -14.13
CA GLY A 25 -18.36 0.15 -15.13
C GLY A 25 -16.84 0.19 -15.30
N TRP A 26 -16.10 0.60 -14.26
CA TRP A 26 -14.64 0.66 -14.28
C TRP A 26 -14.01 -0.70 -13.98
N THR A 27 -12.78 -0.89 -14.47
CA THR A 27 -12.02 -2.13 -14.23
C THR A 27 -11.28 -2.04 -12.89
N PRO A 28 -11.61 -2.92 -11.89
CA PRO A 28 -10.92 -2.90 -10.61
C PRO A 28 -9.60 -3.64 -10.66
N LYS A 29 -8.57 -3.09 -10.01
CA LYS A 29 -7.28 -3.73 -9.75
C LYS A 29 -7.10 -3.85 -8.24
N PHE A 30 -7.09 -5.08 -7.71
CA PHE A 30 -7.00 -5.32 -6.27
C PHE A 30 -5.56 -5.62 -5.83
N GLU A 31 -5.22 -5.22 -4.59
CA GLU A 31 -3.96 -5.58 -3.97
C GLU A 31 -3.88 -7.10 -3.72
N SER A 32 -2.83 -7.74 -4.22
CA SER A 32 -2.59 -9.18 -4.02
C SER A 32 -1.70 -9.42 -2.80
N VAL A 33 -2.27 -9.28 -1.60
CA VAL A 33 -1.54 -9.50 -0.34
C VAL A 33 -1.30 -10.98 -0.07
N ALA A 34 -2.29 -11.84 -0.40
CA ALA A 34 -2.30 -13.25 -0.03
C ALA A 34 -1.19 -14.10 -0.68
N HIS A 35 -0.55 -13.60 -1.72
CA HIS A 35 0.48 -14.32 -2.46
C HIS A 35 1.90 -13.83 -2.17
N ASN A 36 2.09 -12.95 -1.18
CA ASN A 36 3.43 -12.50 -0.80
C ASN A 36 4.13 -13.61 -0.01
N PRO A 37 5.22 -14.20 -0.54
CA PRO A 37 5.89 -15.34 0.09
C PRO A 37 6.64 -14.97 1.39
N TYR A 38 6.84 -13.68 1.65
CA TYR A 38 7.56 -13.17 2.82
C TYR A 38 6.62 -12.74 3.96
N LEU A 39 5.29 -12.78 3.76
CA LEU A 39 4.36 -12.17 4.71
C LEU A 39 4.38 -12.86 6.08
N GLU A 40 4.38 -14.20 6.12
CA GLU A 40 4.44 -14.94 7.37
C GLU A 40 5.78 -14.77 8.10
N ASP A 41 6.87 -14.77 7.36
CA ASP A 41 8.21 -14.61 7.93
C ASP A 41 8.44 -13.18 8.44
N TYR A 42 7.89 -12.19 7.74
CA TYR A 42 7.91 -10.79 8.18
C TYR A 42 7.28 -10.60 9.56
N TYR A 43 6.14 -11.23 9.85
CA TYR A 43 5.51 -11.11 11.16
C TYR A 43 6.24 -11.88 12.26
N LYS A 44 7.12 -12.84 11.92
CA LYS A 44 7.98 -13.55 12.89
C LYS A 44 9.27 -12.77 13.20
N ASP A 45 9.83 -12.10 12.19
CA ASP A 45 11.07 -11.33 12.29
C ASP A 45 11.03 -10.13 11.34
N ILE A 46 10.45 -9.02 11.85
CA ILE A 46 10.17 -7.83 11.06
C ILE A 46 11.45 -7.23 10.49
N GLU A 47 12.50 -7.06 11.33
CA GLU A 47 13.75 -6.45 10.91
C GLU A 47 14.42 -7.26 9.78
N ARG A 48 14.45 -8.58 9.92
CA ARG A 48 15.07 -9.47 8.94
C ARG A 48 14.37 -9.44 7.59
N TRP A 49 13.03 -9.37 7.57
CA TRP A 49 12.24 -9.60 6.37
C TRP A 49 11.62 -8.35 5.74
N THR A 50 11.73 -7.19 6.37
CA THR A 50 11.15 -5.93 5.86
C THR A 50 11.59 -5.63 4.44
N TYR A 51 12.89 -5.66 4.16
CA TYR A 51 13.40 -5.33 2.82
C TYR A 51 12.85 -6.29 1.75
N ASN A 52 12.82 -7.58 2.05
CA ASN A 52 12.31 -8.59 1.12
C ASN A 52 10.81 -8.42 0.84
N LEU A 53 10.01 -8.22 1.91
CA LEU A 53 8.56 -7.97 1.81
C LEU A 53 8.25 -6.74 0.97
N GLU A 54 8.88 -5.61 1.30
CA GLU A 54 8.61 -4.34 0.63
C GLU A 54 9.09 -4.34 -0.83
N THR A 55 10.23 -4.99 -1.12
CA THR A 55 10.72 -5.14 -2.49
C THR A 55 9.81 -6.01 -3.33
N TYR A 56 9.25 -7.08 -2.75
CA TYR A 56 8.25 -7.90 -3.43
C TYR A 56 7.00 -7.08 -3.78
N PHE A 57 6.46 -6.32 -2.82
CA PHE A 57 5.32 -5.44 -3.07
C PHE A 57 5.63 -4.35 -4.09
N LEU A 58 6.84 -3.79 -4.07
CA LEU A 58 7.28 -2.81 -5.07
C LEU A 58 7.20 -3.39 -6.49
N ALA A 59 7.75 -4.60 -6.67
CA ALA A 59 7.75 -5.28 -7.97
C ALA A 59 6.32 -5.59 -8.45
N GLN A 60 5.44 -6.09 -7.57
CA GLN A 60 4.05 -6.38 -7.91
C GLN A 60 3.28 -5.11 -8.30
N ARG A 61 3.40 -4.04 -7.51
CA ARG A 61 2.72 -2.77 -7.81
C ARG A 61 3.27 -2.09 -9.06
N PHE A 62 4.56 -2.24 -9.34
CA PHE A 62 5.14 -1.74 -10.59
C PHE A 62 4.58 -2.50 -11.80
N GLN A 63 4.46 -3.83 -11.71
CA GLN A 63 3.80 -4.63 -12.75
C GLN A 63 2.35 -4.15 -12.96
N ASP A 64 1.61 -3.90 -11.87
CA ASP A 64 0.25 -3.35 -11.96
C ASP A 64 0.20 -2.03 -12.71
N VAL A 65 1.13 -1.10 -12.43
CA VAL A 65 1.19 0.20 -13.14
C VAL A 65 1.51 0.02 -14.62
N LEU A 66 2.40 -0.91 -14.97
CA LEU A 66 2.71 -1.24 -16.37
C LEU A 66 1.49 -1.82 -17.10
N ASP A 67 0.71 -2.67 -16.45
CA ASP A 67 -0.51 -3.24 -17.02
C ASP A 67 -1.60 -2.17 -17.19
N ILE A 68 -1.76 -1.28 -16.18
CA ILE A 68 -2.68 -0.14 -16.25
C ILE A 68 -2.32 0.79 -17.42
N ALA A 69 -1.02 1.05 -17.62
CA ALA A 69 -0.56 1.94 -18.68
C ALA A 69 -0.84 1.41 -20.11
N LYS A 70 -1.06 0.10 -20.26
CA LYS A 70 -1.41 -0.55 -21.55
C LYS A 70 -2.91 -0.60 -21.83
N SER A 71 -3.74 -0.25 -20.83
CA SER A 71 -5.19 -0.34 -20.94
C SER A 71 -5.80 1.00 -21.35
N ASP A 72 -6.79 0.96 -22.22
CA ASP A 72 -7.62 2.11 -22.60
C ASP A 72 -8.79 2.35 -21.63
N ASP A 73 -9.01 1.40 -20.69
CA ASP A 73 -10.09 1.46 -19.71
C ASP A 73 -9.83 2.50 -18.61
N VAL A 74 -10.89 2.86 -17.89
CA VAL A 74 -10.76 3.51 -16.59
C VAL A 74 -10.49 2.43 -15.55
N ILE A 75 -9.29 2.45 -14.95
CA ILE A 75 -8.89 1.46 -13.95
C ILE A 75 -8.87 2.12 -12.58
N ILE A 76 -9.53 1.45 -11.62
CA ILE A 76 -9.53 1.83 -10.20
C ILE A 76 -8.70 0.83 -9.40
N GLN A 77 -7.60 1.30 -8.80
CA GLN A 77 -6.62 0.47 -8.10
C GLN A 77 -6.75 0.60 -6.58
N ASP A 78 -6.91 -0.53 -5.90
CA ASP A 78 -6.82 -0.65 -4.44
C ASP A 78 -5.35 -0.67 -4.03
N ARG A 79 -4.86 0.41 -3.48
CA ARG A 79 -3.49 0.70 -3.05
C ARG A 79 -2.51 0.87 -4.22
N THR A 80 -1.89 2.04 -4.26
CA THR A 80 -0.93 2.42 -5.30
C THR A 80 0.51 2.08 -4.91
N ILE A 81 1.42 2.12 -5.89
CA ILE A 81 2.86 1.98 -5.66
C ILE A 81 3.42 3.11 -4.75
N LEU A 82 2.80 4.30 -4.77
CA LEU A 82 3.23 5.46 -3.99
C LEU A 82 3.10 5.23 -2.48
N GLU A 83 2.03 4.55 -2.05
CA GLU A 83 1.81 4.22 -0.63
C GLU A 83 2.90 3.29 -0.09
N GLY A 84 3.43 2.38 -0.92
CA GLY A 84 4.56 1.52 -0.54
C GLY A 84 5.73 2.34 -0.01
N VAL A 85 6.14 3.35 -0.75
CA VAL A 85 7.28 4.21 -0.42
C VAL A 85 6.95 5.21 0.69
N HIS A 86 5.91 6.03 0.48
CA HIS A 86 5.65 7.18 1.35
C HIS A 86 5.09 6.78 2.72
N ILE A 87 4.47 5.62 2.82
CA ILE A 87 3.81 5.14 4.04
C ILE A 87 4.59 3.97 4.67
N PHE A 88 4.62 2.80 3.99
CA PHE A 88 5.10 1.56 4.60
C PHE A 88 6.61 1.52 4.76
N VAL A 89 7.36 1.77 3.70
CA VAL A 89 8.84 1.78 3.74
C VAL A 89 9.34 2.93 4.61
N ALA A 90 8.75 4.12 4.50
CA ALA A 90 9.09 5.25 5.36
C ALA A 90 8.82 4.95 6.84
N ASN A 91 7.73 4.24 7.16
CA ASN A 91 7.43 3.82 8.52
C ASN A 91 8.44 2.77 9.03
N ASN A 92 8.69 1.73 8.24
CA ASN A 92 9.67 0.70 8.60
C ASN A 92 11.08 1.28 8.81
N LYS A 93 11.47 2.25 7.98
CA LYS A 93 12.73 2.98 8.15
C LYS A 93 12.78 3.76 9.47
N ALA A 94 11.73 4.50 9.79
CA ALA A 94 11.66 5.30 11.02
C ALA A 94 11.64 4.42 12.29
N MET A 95 11.06 3.21 12.20
CA MET A 95 11.02 2.24 13.30
C MET A 95 12.32 1.44 13.44
N GLY A 96 13.33 1.64 12.57
CA GLY A 96 14.59 0.89 12.59
C GLY A 96 14.52 -0.51 11.97
N ASN A 97 13.41 -0.87 11.34
CA ASN A 97 13.20 -2.19 10.71
C ASN A 97 13.92 -2.31 9.35
N MET A 98 14.50 -1.25 8.84
CA MET A 98 15.23 -1.23 7.57
C MET A 98 16.53 -0.45 7.71
N SER A 99 17.65 -1.07 7.36
CA SER A 99 18.96 -0.42 7.40
C SER A 99 19.04 0.78 6.43
N ASP A 100 19.97 1.72 6.65
CA ASP A 100 20.19 2.85 5.74
C ASP A 100 20.52 2.35 4.33
N ARG A 101 21.38 1.35 4.23
CA ARG A 101 21.79 0.75 2.96
C ARG A 101 20.62 0.14 2.20
N ASP A 102 19.75 -0.61 2.87
CA ASP A 102 18.59 -1.26 2.26
C ASP A 102 17.55 -0.22 1.84
N TYR A 103 17.34 0.80 2.66
CA TYR A 103 16.46 1.92 2.34
C TYR A 103 16.92 2.67 1.08
N GLU A 104 18.21 3.03 1.00
CA GLU A 104 18.75 3.72 -0.18
C GLU A 104 18.66 2.86 -1.45
N THR A 105 18.91 1.53 -1.32
CA THR A 105 18.75 0.60 -2.44
C THR A 105 17.29 0.53 -2.90
N TYR A 106 16.35 0.43 -1.97
CA TYR A 106 14.92 0.43 -2.28
C TYR A 106 14.49 1.74 -2.96
N MET A 107 14.92 2.87 -2.44
CA MET A 107 14.60 4.19 -2.99
C MET A 107 15.19 4.40 -4.38
N HIS A 108 16.38 3.84 -4.65
CA HIS A 108 16.97 3.86 -5.98
C HIS A 108 16.12 3.07 -6.98
N LEU A 109 15.73 1.84 -6.64
CA LEU A 109 14.83 1.01 -7.45
C LEU A 109 13.49 1.71 -7.72
N PHE A 110 12.88 2.26 -6.69
CA PHE A 110 11.62 3.00 -6.81
C PHE A 110 11.73 4.19 -7.77
N ARG A 111 12.75 5.04 -7.62
CA ARG A 111 12.96 6.20 -8.50
C ARG A 111 13.17 5.78 -9.95
N LEU A 112 13.95 4.71 -10.18
CA LEU A 112 14.16 4.16 -11.51
C LEU A 112 12.85 3.67 -12.13
N MET A 113 12.06 2.90 -11.40
CA MET A 113 10.76 2.41 -11.85
C MET A 113 9.79 3.55 -12.15
N MET A 114 9.71 4.57 -11.27
CA MET A 114 8.83 5.72 -11.46
C MET A 114 9.24 6.64 -12.62
N SER A 115 10.50 6.60 -13.05
CA SER A 115 10.93 7.33 -14.26
C SER A 115 10.34 6.76 -15.56
N MET A 116 9.80 5.52 -15.51
CA MET A 116 9.28 4.80 -16.68
C MET A 116 7.74 4.80 -16.75
N VAL A 117 7.05 5.29 -15.71
CA VAL A 117 5.59 5.22 -15.60
C VAL A 117 5.01 6.55 -15.13
N LYS A 118 3.68 6.72 -15.31
CA LYS A 118 2.95 7.88 -14.79
C LYS A 118 2.35 7.57 -13.43
N LYS A 119 2.22 8.60 -12.60
CA LYS A 119 1.41 8.55 -11.38
C LYS A 119 -0.08 8.38 -11.74
N PRO A 120 -0.93 7.94 -10.79
CA PRO A 120 -2.37 7.97 -10.97
C PRO A 120 -2.87 9.35 -11.41
N ASP A 121 -3.87 9.37 -12.30
CA ASP A 121 -4.52 10.61 -12.73
C ASP A 121 -5.37 11.23 -11.62
N MET A 122 -5.86 10.39 -10.70
CA MET A 122 -6.64 10.79 -9.53
C MET A 122 -6.29 9.90 -8.34
N LEU A 123 -6.23 10.49 -7.15
CA LEU A 123 -6.07 9.76 -5.89
C LEU A 123 -7.27 10.05 -4.97
N ILE A 124 -7.92 8.99 -4.50
CA ILE A 124 -9.00 9.07 -3.50
C ILE A 124 -8.44 8.56 -2.18
N TYR A 125 -8.36 9.42 -1.17
CA TYR A 125 -7.87 9.06 0.15
C TYR A 125 -9.01 8.75 1.12
N LEU A 126 -8.98 7.56 1.72
CA LEU A 126 -9.91 7.14 2.78
C LEU A 126 -9.29 7.39 4.15
N LYS A 127 -9.68 8.51 4.77
CA LYS A 127 -9.30 8.81 6.16
C LYS A 127 -10.19 8.06 7.14
N SER A 128 -9.59 7.44 8.16
CA SER A 128 -10.31 6.68 9.18
C SER A 128 -9.63 6.78 10.54
N SER A 129 -10.41 6.77 11.61
CA SER A 129 -9.87 6.77 12.97
C SER A 129 -9.29 5.40 13.34
N VAL A 130 -8.26 5.37 14.18
CA VAL A 130 -7.62 4.11 14.60
C VAL A 130 -8.58 3.15 15.28
N PRO A 131 -9.50 3.56 16.17
CA PRO A 131 -10.51 2.64 16.72
C PRO A 131 -11.38 1.97 15.65
N HIS A 132 -11.74 2.71 14.59
CA HIS A 132 -12.49 2.14 13.47
C HIS A 132 -11.64 1.13 12.69
N LEU A 133 -10.38 1.44 12.40
CA LEU A 133 -9.45 0.53 11.72
C LEU A 133 -9.31 -0.79 12.48
N VAL A 134 -9.08 -0.72 13.81
CA VAL A 134 -8.97 -1.91 14.68
C VAL A 134 -10.23 -2.76 14.58
N SER A 135 -11.41 -2.14 14.69
CA SER A 135 -12.69 -2.86 14.56
C SER A 135 -12.84 -3.57 13.22
N GLN A 136 -12.47 -2.91 12.11
CA GLN A 136 -12.54 -3.50 10.76
C GLN A 136 -11.54 -4.64 10.55
N ILE A 137 -10.31 -4.48 11.06
CA ILE A 137 -9.27 -5.52 11.03
C ILE A 137 -9.73 -6.77 11.79
N GLN A 138 -10.30 -6.60 13.00
CA GLN A 138 -10.84 -7.68 13.80
C GLN A 138 -12.00 -8.40 13.09
N LYS A 139 -12.95 -7.66 12.50
CA LYS A 139 -14.06 -8.24 11.72
C LYS A 139 -13.59 -9.05 10.52
N ARG A 140 -12.50 -8.60 9.87
CA ARG A 140 -11.93 -9.28 8.70
C ARG A 140 -11.24 -10.60 9.09
N GLY A 141 -10.68 -10.70 10.30
CA GLY A 141 -10.19 -11.92 10.91
C GLY A 141 -8.99 -12.59 10.24
N ARG A 142 -8.12 -11.84 9.57
CA ARG A 142 -6.89 -12.38 8.99
C ARG A 142 -5.86 -12.65 10.09
N ASP A 143 -5.32 -13.86 10.16
CA ASP A 143 -4.44 -14.28 11.26
C ASP A 143 -3.18 -13.43 11.38
N TYR A 144 -2.53 -13.10 10.27
CA TYR A 144 -1.33 -12.25 10.25
C TYR A 144 -1.57 -10.80 10.68
N GLU A 145 -2.82 -10.33 10.64
CA GLU A 145 -3.17 -8.97 11.07
C GLU A 145 -3.41 -8.85 12.58
N LYS A 146 -3.51 -9.96 13.30
CA LYS A 146 -3.72 -9.97 14.76
C LYS A 146 -2.56 -9.35 15.54
N SER A 147 -1.36 -9.32 14.95
CA SER A 147 -0.15 -8.74 15.54
C SER A 147 0.01 -7.23 15.28
N ILE A 148 -0.86 -6.61 14.47
CA ILE A 148 -0.79 -5.19 14.16
C ILE A 148 -1.14 -4.37 15.40
N SER A 149 -0.17 -3.59 15.89
CA SER A 149 -0.37 -2.73 17.06
C SER A 149 -1.13 -1.46 16.74
N ILE A 150 -1.77 -0.89 17.77
CA ILE A 150 -2.44 0.42 17.69
C ILE A 150 -1.42 1.51 17.34
N GLU A 151 -0.23 1.46 17.91
CA GLU A 151 0.86 2.39 17.63
C GLU A 151 1.25 2.35 16.14
N TYR A 152 1.38 1.16 15.56
CA TYR A 152 1.66 1.01 14.13
C TYR A 152 0.58 1.68 13.27
N LEU A 153 -0.70 1.47 13.58
CA LEU A 153 -1.81 2.10 12.85
C LEU A 153 -1.82 3.63 13.00
N ASN A 154 -1.49 4.16 14.19
CA ASN A 154 -1.34 5.59 14.41
C ASN A 154 -0.22 6.17 13.55
N ASN A 155 0.96 5.55 13.57
CA ASN A 155 2.11 5.98 12.78
C ASN A 155 1.79 6.01 11.28
N LEU A 156 1.05 5.00 10.79
CA LEU A 156 0.61 5.01 9.39
C LEU A 156 -0.38 6.14 9.11
N ASN A 157 -1.36 6.40 9.99
CA ASN A 157 -2.32 7.51 9.81
C ASN A 157 -1.62 8.88 9.72
N GLU A 158 -0.67 9.15 10.62
CA GLU A 158 0.11 10.39 10.60
C GLU A 158 0.89 10.56 9.29
N ARG A 159 1.47 9.45 8.77
CA ARG A 159 2.17 9.46 7.49
C ARG A 159 1.23 9.70 6.31
N TYR A 160 0.05 9.09 6.33
CA TYR A 160 -0.97 9.34 5.30
C TYR A 160 -1.40 10.80 5.30
N ASP A 161 -1.73 11.36 6.46
CA ASP A 161 -2.18 12.74 6.58
C ASP A 161 -1.10 13.70 6.02
N LYS A 162 0.15 13.53 6.44
CA LYS A 162 1.27 14.33 5.93
C LYS A 162 1.49 14.16 4.43
N TRP A 163 1.48 12.92 3.94
CA TRP A 163 1.70 12.65 2.51
C TRP A 163 0.61 13.25 1.63
N ILE A 164 -0.65 13.20 2.06
CA ILE A 164 -1.77 13.76 1.31
C ILE A 164 -1.73 15.30 1.27
N GLU A 165 -1.24 15.95 2.33
CA GLU A 165 -1.02 17.40 2.34
C GLU A 165 0.06 17.84 1.33
N GLU A 166 1.03 16.97 1.05
CA GLU A 166 2.14 17.23 0.12
C GLU A 166 1.88 16.73 -1.32
N TYR A 167 0.83 15.93 -1.55
CA TYR A 167 0.52 15.27 -2.83
C TYR A 167 -0.01 16.24 -3.88
#